data_044f867bc5852676b846c823e36c8884
#
_entry.id   044f867bc5852676b846c823e36c8884
#
_cell.length_a   1.000
_cell.length_b   1.000
_cell.length_c   1.000
_cell.angle_alpha   90.00
_cell.angle_beta   90.00
_cell.angle_gamma   90.00
#
_symmetry.space_group_name_H-M   'P 1'
#
loop_
_entity.id
_entity.type
_entity.pdbx_description
1 polymer ?
#
loop_
_entity_poly.entity_id
_entity_poly.type
_entity_poly.pdbx_seq_one_letter_code
_entity_poly.pdbx_strand_id
1 'polypeptide(L)'
;MSDKELAKKILELVGGTENVVSVRHCATRLRIVVADKEKIQVKEIENLEKVKGSFFNSGQYQIILGTGLVNRIYDEVVKVTGTGDEEKSEEKEKVVYGNKFQRAIRMFSDVFVPIIPVLVATGLFMGLRGLLTQEAVLAVFGLTADSIPQNLLTFTQVLTDTAFAFLPALVCWSTFRNFGGSPVIGIVLGLMLVNSSLPSAYAVGSGEAQPLIFFGFLKVTGYQGSVLPAFVTGIVASKFEKWLRKKVPDAIDLIVTPFLTLLVGCVLALFVLGPILHTVESGVLFAVEHLLFLPMGIGGFLYGCFGQLFDKSFVSEC
;
A
#
# COMPACT_ATOMS: atom_id res chain seq x y z
N MET A 1 -22.09 22.42 17.38
CA MET A 1 -21.78 22.94 16.03
C MET A 1 -22.05 21.85 15.00
N SER A 2 -22.78 22.14 13.91
CA SER A 2 -23.00 21.16 12.83
C SER A 2 -21.73 20.95 12.02
N ASP A 3 -21.63 19.82 11.30
CA ASP A 3 -20.42 19.50 10.52
C ASP A 3 -20.19 20.54 9.39
N LYS A 4 -21.27 21.07 8.81
CA LYS A 4 -21.21 22.14 7.81
C LYS A 4 -20.71 23.49 8.39
N GLU A 5 -21.10 23.82 9.61
CA GLU A 5 -20.62 25.02 10.31
C GLU A 5 -19.14 24.88 10.68
N LEU A 6 -18.72 23.68 11.12
CA LEU A 6 -17.33 23.40 11.44
C LEU A 6 -16.44 23.52 10.18
N ALA A 7 -16.86 22.96 9.06
CA ALA A 7 -16.14 23.06 7.80
C ALA A 7 -15.97 24.52 7.35
N LYS A 8 -17.04 25.33 7.43
CA LYS A 8 -16.97 26.76 7.10
C LYS A 8 -16.01 27.52 8.01
N LYS A 9 -16.09 27.29 9.34
CA LYS A 9 -15.19 27.94 10.29
C LYS A 9 -13.72 27.54 10.05
N ILE A 10 -13.46 26.28 9.77
CA ILE A 10 -12.09 25.83 9.42
C ILE A 10 -11.62 26.59 8.17
N LEU A 11 -12.43 26.71 7.13
CA LEU A 11 -12.07 27.44 5.92
C LEU A 11 -11.81 28.94 6.17
N GLU A 12 -12.63 29.59 6.99
CA GLU A 12 -12.40 30.98 7.38
C GLU A 12 -11.08 31.16 8.12
N LEU A 13 -10.79 30.27 9.09
CA LEU A 13 -9.61 30.35 9.95
C LEU A 13 -8.30 29.92 9.26
N VAL A 14 -8.36 29.18 8.17
CA VAL A 14 -7.17 28.90 7.33
C VAL A 14 -6.88 30.01 6.32
N GLY A 15 -7.64 31.10 6.34
CA GLY A 15 -7.44 32.26 5.47
C GLY A 15 -8.36 32.31 4.25
N GLY A 16 -9.51 31.62 4.31
CA GLY A 16 -10.52 31.60 3.25
C GLY A 16 -10.23 30.54 2.15
N THR A 17 -11.23 30.37 1.28
CA THR A 17 -11.14 29.40 0.16
C THR A 17 -10.01 29.73 -0.82
N GLU A 18 -9.67 31.01 -0.96
CA GLU A 18 -8.59 31.46 -1.84
C GLU A 18 -7.19 31.05 -1.34
N ASN A 19 -7.04 30.82 -0.03
CA ASN A 19 -5.80 30.36 0.56
C ASN A 19 -5.63 28.84 0.49
N VAL A 20 -6.68 28.10 0.17
CA VAL A 20 -6.69 26.64 0.08
C VAL A 20 -6.26 26.20 -1.32
N VAL A 21 -5.12 25.54 -1.41
CA VAL A 21 -4.57 24.99 -2.68
C VAL A 21 -5.10 23.59 -2.94
N SER A 22 -5.10 22.73 -1.92
CA SER A 22 -5.65 21.38 -2.01
C SER A 22 -6.09 20.89 -0.63
N VAL A 23 -7.06 19.98 -0.60
CA VAL A 23 -7.58 19.35 0.60
C VAL A 23 -7.55 17.85 0.45
N ARG A 24 -7.01 17.17 1.45
CA ARG A 24 -6.99 15.70 1.54
C ARG A 24 -7.33 15.27 2.96
N HIS A 25 -7.62 14.02 3.16
CA HIS A 25 -7.79 13.47 4.50
C HIS A 25 -7.15 12.09 4.63
N CYS A 26 -6.82 11.70 5.85
CA CYS A 26 -6.52 10.32 6.22
C CYS A 26 -7.56 9.85 7.24
N ALA A 27 -7.36 8.69 7.86
CA ALA A 27 -8.32 8.10 8.79
C ALA A 27 -8.80 9.04 9.92
N THR A 28 -7.96 9.98 10.37
CA THR A 28 -8.24 10.84 11.53
C THR A 28 -7.94 12.32 11.33
N ARG A 29 -7.29 12.72 10.22
CA ARG A 29 -6.76 14.08 10.01
C ARG A 29 -7.22 14.68 8.69
N LEU A 30 -7.65 15.93 8.72
CA LEU A 30 -7.84 16.76 7.55
C LEU A 30 -6.50 17.42 7.21
N ARG A 31 -6.06 17.34 5.98
CA ARG A 31 -4.79 17.90 5.48
C ARG A 31 -5.10 18.98 4.46
N ILE A 32 -4.65 20.19 4.73
CA ILE A 32 -4.88 21.34 3.88
C ILE A 32 -3.54 21.90 3.43
N VAL A 33 -3.33 21.99 2.13
CA VAL A 33 -2.22 22.76 1.55
C VAL A 33 -2.71 24.18 1.38
N VAL A 34 -1.98 25.14 1.94
CA VAL A 34 -2.31 26.55 1.86
C VAL A 34 -1.25 27.31 1.08
N ALA A 35 -1.66 28.37 0.39
CA ALA A 35 -0.76 29.26 -0.33
C ALA A 35 0.08 30.13 0.63
N ASP A 36 -0.53 30.61 1.71
CA ASP A 36 0.09 31.47 2.71
C ASP A 36 -0.18 30.93 4.12
N LYS A 37 0.88 30.54 4.82
CA LYS A 37 0.82 29.98 6.17
C LYS A 37 0.48 31.03 7.23
N GLU A 38 0.84 32.28 7.01
CA GLU A 38 0.68 33.36 8.00
C GLU A 38 -0.78 33.72 8.21
N LYS A 39 -1.65 33.38 7.26
CA LYS A 39 -3.11 33.59 7.35
C LYS A 39 -3.82 32.60 8.24
N ILE A 40 -3.15 31.54 8.70
CA ILE A 40 -3.79 30.52 9.52
C ILE A 40 -3.86 30.96 10.98
N GLN A 41 -5.06 30.95 11.51
CA GLN A 41 -5.33 31.25 12.91
C GLN A 41 -5.30 29.96 13.75
N VAL A 42 -4.08 29.41 13.98
CA VAL A 42 -3.87 28.09 14.60
C VAL A 42 -4.59 27.96 15.94
N LYS A 43 -4.44 28.96 16.84
CA LYS A 43 -5.05 28.92 18.19
C LYS A 43 -6.58 28.86 18.13
N GLU A 44 -7.19 29.54 17.18
CA GLU A 44 -8.64 29.56 17.04
C GLU A 44 -9.17 28.24 16.46
N ILE A 45 -8.41 27.61 15.56
CA ILE A 45 -8.75 26.28 15.02
C ILE A 45 -8.68 25.23 16.13
N GLU A 46 -7.66 25.27 16.98
CA GLU A 46 -7.50 24.33 18.10
C GLU A 46 -8.60 24.48 19.17
N ASN A 47 -9.17 25.67 19.30
CA ASN A 47 -10.29 25.93 20.23
C ASN A 47 -11.66 25.49 19.69
N LEU A 48 -11.76 25.00 18.45
CA LEU A 48 -13.02 24.50 17.92
C LEU A 48 -13.43 23.19 18.61
N GLU A 49 -14.70 23.08 19.00
CA GLU A 49 -15.27 22.02 19.84
C GLU A 49 -14.92 20.57 19.43
N LYS A 50 -14.75 20.31 18.14
CA LYS A 50 -14.50 18.96 17.61
C LYS A 50 -13.06 18.76 17.10
N VAL A 51 -12.19 19.75 17.25
CA VAL A 51 -10.78 19.68 16.88
C VAL A 51 -9.98 19.17 18.07
N LYS A 52 -9.16 18.14 17.87
CA LYS A 52 -8.32 17.53 18.91
C LYS A 52 -6.90 18.09 18.94
N GLY A 53 -6.53 18.88 17.95
CA GLY A 53 -5.25 19.52 17.80
C GLY A 53 -4.92 19.78 16.33
N SER A 54 -3.89 20.59 16.10
CA SER A 54 -3.43 20.91 14.75
C SER A 54 -1.93 21.12 14.73
N PHE A 55 -1.31 20.91 13.57
CA PHE A 55 0.12 21.15 13.38
C PHE A 55 0.49 21.27 11.90
N PHE A 56 1.65 21.86 11.65
CA PHE A 56 2.28 21.88 10.33
C PHE A 56 3.24 20.72 10.19
N ASN A 57 3.09 19.94 9.11
CA ASN A 57 4.07 18.92 8.73
C ASN A 57 4.19 18.84 7.20
N SER A 58 5.41 18.76 6.70
CA SER A 58 5.74 18.55 5.27
C SER A 58 5.01 19.51 4.31
N GLY A 59 4.84 20.78 4.70
CA GLY A 59 4.18 21.80 3.88
C GLY A 59 2.65 21.78 3.92
N GLN A 60 2.05 20.92 4.74
CA GLN A 60 0.61 20.78 4.91
C GLN A 60 0.19 21.17 6.33
N TYR A 61 -0.91 21.86 6.45
CA TYR A 61 -1.57 22.08 7.73
C TYR A 61 -2.51 20.92 8.04
N GLN A 62 -2.30 20.25 9.15
CA GLN A 62 -3.04 19.05 9.54
C GLN A 62 -3.91 19.33 10.76
N ILE A 63 -5.21 19.01 10.66
CA ILE A 63 -6.19 19.18 11.73
C ILE A 63 -6.69 17.81 12.16
N ILE A 64 -6.51 17.45 13.42
CA ILE A 64 -6.94 16.17 13.98
C ILE A 64 -8.41 16.23 14.36
N LEU A 65 -9.25 15.50 13.65
CA LEU A 65 -10.71 15.46 13.85
C LEU A 65 -11.18 14.10 14.42
N GLY A 66 -10.41 13.03 14.18
CA GLY A 66 -10.77 11.66 14.54
C GLY A 66 -11.55 10.93 13.45
N THR A 67 -11.69 9.60 13.65
CA THR A 67 -12.35 8.70 12.70
C THR A 67 -13.81 9.05 12.46
N GLY A 68 -14.26 8.99 11.21
CA GLY A 68 -15.63 9.25 10.81
C GLY A 68 -15.99 10.74 10.68
N LEU A 69 -15.58 11.60 11.62
CA LEU A 69 -15.82 13.03 11.51
C LEU A 69 -15.00 13.66 10.38
N VAL A 70 -13.76 13.22 10.23
CA VAL A 70 -12.86 13.74 9.18
C VAL A 70 -13.44 13.59 7.78
N ASN A 71 -14.09 12.47 7.48
CA ASN A 71 -14.69 12.22 6.16
C ASN A 71 -15.84 13.22 5.89
N ARG A 72 -16.73 13.42 6.86
CA ARG A 72 -17.85 14.35 6.73
C ARG A 72 -17.40 15.80 6.58
N ILE A 73 -16.37 16.20 7.35
CA ILE A 73 -15.80 17.55 7.24
C ILE A 73 -15.09 17.73 5.90
N TYR A 74 -14.34 16.72 5.44
CA TYR A 74 -13.71 16.72 4.12
C TYR A 74 -14.74 16.92 3.01
N ASP A 75 -15.83 16.16 3.00
CA ASP A 75 -16.90 16.26 2.00
C ASP A 75 -17.51 17.68 1.97
N GLU A 76 -17.72 18.29 3.15
CA GLU A 76 -18.26 19.65 3.22
C GLU A 76 -17.24 20.72 2.78
N VAL A 77 -15.96 20.55 3.11
CA VAL A 77 -14.88 21.44 2.66
C VAL A 77 -14.73 21.38 1.14
N VAL A 78 -14.71 20.18 0.56
CA VAL A 78 -14.61 19.97 -0.90
C VAL A 78 -15.80 20.57 -1.65
N LYS A 79 -17.02 20.46 -1.12
CA LYS A 79 -18.21 21.10 -1.72
C LYS A 79 -18.08 22.62 -1.79
N VAL A 80 -17.39 23.25 -0.84
CA VAL A 80 -17.23 24.70 -0.78
C VAL A 80 -16.04 25.18 -1.61
N THR A 81 -14.92 24.44 -1.56
CA THR A 81 -13.66 24.84 -2.22
C THR A 81 -13.57 24.36 -3.67
N GLY A 82 -14.32 23.31 -4.04
CA GLY A 82 -14.18 22.64 -5.35
C GLY A 82 -12.84 21.93 -5.53
N THR A 83 -12.02 21.82 -4.46
CA THR A 83 -10.64 21.26 -4.49
C THR A 83 -10.59 19.91 -3.78
N GLY A 84 -11.32 18.93 -4.28
CA GLY A 84 -11.24 17.52 -3.83
C GLY A 84 -10.32 16.67 -4.69
N ASP A 85 -10.20 15.39 -4.33
CA ASP A 85 -9.33 14.40 -4.98
C ASP A 85 -9.64 14.08 -6.47
N GLU A 86 -10.45 14.87 -7.17
CA GLU A 86 -10.72 14.66 -8.59
C GLU A 86 -9.65 15.32 -9.47
N GLU A 87 -8.76 14.49 -9.99
CA GLU A 87 -8.04 14.57 -11.28
C GLU A 87 -7.26 15.84 -11.70
N LYS A 88 -6.98 16.83 -10.88
CA LYS A 88 -6.25 18.05 -11.34
C LYS A 88 -4.98 18.42 -10.56
N SER A 89 -4.29 17.54 -9.91
CA SER A 89 -3.08 17.91 -9.15
C SER A 89 -1.77 17.22 -9.58
N GLU A 90 -1.62 16.82 -10.85
CA GLU A 90 -0.30 16.34 -11.31
C GLU A 90 0.74 17.47 -11.56
N GLU A 91 0.37 18.75 -11.55
CA GLU A 91 1.29 19.81 -11.97
C GLU A 91 1.81 20.79 -10.90
N LYS A 92 1.34 20.77 -9.65
CA LYS A 92 1.74 21.81 -8.67
C LYS A 92 2.28 21.36 -7.31
N GLU A 93 2.53 20.10 -7.06
CA GLU A 93 3.30 19.71 -5.88
C GLU A 93 4.81 19.55 -6.20
N LYS A 94 5.50 20.65 -6.44
CA LYS A 94 6.93 20.72 -6.13
C LYS A 94 7.10 20.91 -4.62
N VAL A 95 6.67 19.95 -3.83
CA VAL A 95 7.15 19.85 -2.45
C VAL A 95 8.62 19.46 -2.54
N VAL A 96 9.46 20.33 -1.99
CA VAL A 96 10.92 20.14 -1.92
C VAL A 96 11.17 18.87 -1.11
N TYR A 97 11.26 17.74 -1.81
CA TYR A 97 11.63 16.48 -1.19
C TYR A 97 13.14 16.46 -0.97
N GLY A 98 13.53 16.08 0.24
CA GLY A 98 14.88 15.70 0.59
C GLY A 98 15.47 14.64 -0.34
N ASN A 99 16.49 13.94 0.05
CA ASN A 99 17.26 12.96 -0.73
C ASN A 99 16.40 12.01 -1.60
N LYS A 100 16.94 11.58 -2.76
CA LYS A 100 16.32 10.61 -3.69
C LYS A 100 15.82 9.34 -2.98
N PHE A 101 16.47 8.95 -1.89
CA PHE A 101 16.11 7.81 -1.06
C PHE A 101 14.78 8.01 -0.31
N GLN A 102 14.56 9.18 0.30
CA GLN A 102 13.29 9.50 0.96
C GLN A 102 12.11 9.51 -0.01
N ARG A 103 12.35 9.98 -1.24
CA ARG A 103 11.34 9.94 -2.30
C ARG A 103 10.99 8.51 -2.71
N ALA A 104 11.97 7.60 -2.77
CA ALA A 104 11.73 6.19 -3.09
C ALA A 104 10.91 5.50 -1.99
N ILE A 105 11.24 5.74 -0.70
CA ILE A 105 10.49 5.19 0.44
C ILE A 105 9.05 5.70 0.40
N ARG A 106 8.82 6.98 0.15
CA ARG A 106 7.47 7.52 0.08
C ARG A 106 6.65 6.90 -1.06
N MET A 107 7.23 6.79 -2.27
CA MET A 107 6.54 6.12 -3.38
C MET A 107 6.15 4.68 -3.03
N PHE A 108 7.01 3.98 -2.30
CA PHE A 108 6.71 2.64 -1.80
C PHE A 108 5.57 2.67 -0.79
N SER A 109 5.62 3.57 0.20
CA SER A 109 4.56 3.74 1.21
C SER A 109 3.21 4.07 0.57
N ASP A 110 3.16 4.98 -0.39
CA ASP A 110 1.92 5.40 -1.07
C ASP A 110 1.21 4.23 -1.78
N VAL A 111 1.98 3.24 -2.25
CA VAL A 111 1.43 2.01 -2.85
C VAL A 111 0.81 1.10 -1.79
N PHE A 112 1.37 1.06 -0.56
CA PHE A 112 0.91 0.15 0.50
C PHE A 112 -0.27 0.70 1.31
N VAL A 113 -0.39 2.02 1.45
CA VAL A 113 -1.46 2.65 2.25
C VAL A 113 -2.86 2.10 1.94
N PRO A 114 -3.32 1.95 0.67
CA PRO A 114 -4.63 1.38 0.38
C PRO A 114 -4.74 -0.12 0.67
N ILE A 115 -3.62 -0.85 0.79
CA ILE A 115 -3.58 -2.29 1.03
C ILE A 115 -3.58 -2.61 2.53
N ILE A 116 -3.03 -1.74 3.37
CA ILE A 116 -2.89 -1.94 4.82
C ILE A 116 -4.21 -2.37 5.51
N PRO A 117 -5.39 -1.76 5.26
CA PRO A 117 -6.62 -2.19 5.93
C PRO A 117 -6.98 -3.65 5.65
N VAL A 118 -6.72 -4.13 4.44
CA VAL A 118 -6.97 -5.53 4.06
C VAL A 118 -5.98 -6.46 4.78
N LEU A 119 -4.71 -6.09 4.85
CA LEU A 119 -3.70 -6.87 5.58
C LEU A 119 -3.99 -6.95 7.07
N VAL A 120 -4.44 -5.84 7.68
CA VAL A 120 -4.85 -5.81 9.09
C VAL A 120 -6.04 -6.73 9.34
N ALA A 121 -7.07 -6.67 8.49
CA ALA A 121 -8.24 -7.56 8.60
C ALA A 121 -7.81 -9.04 8.48
N THR A 122 -6.93 -9.35 7.54
CA THR A 122 -6.39 -10.72 7.36
C THR A 122 -5.59 -11.16 8.59
N GLY A 123 -4.77 -10.28 9.16
CA GLY A 123 -4.04 -10.55 10.40
C GLY A 123 -4.96 -10.85 11.59
N LEU A 124 -6.09 -10.14 11.70
CA LEU A 124 -7.12 -10.45 12.71
C LEU A 124 -7.76 -11.83 12.47
N PHE A 125 -8.03 -12.21 11.22
CA PHE A 125 -8.50 -13.57 10.91
C PHE A 125 -7.46 -14.64 11.26
N MET A 126 -6.17 -14.39 11.02
CA MET A 126 -5.08 -15.28 11.45
C MET A 126 -5.04 -15.45 12.97
N GLY A 127 -5.17 -14.36 13.71
CA GLY A 127 -5.25 -14.39 15.18
C GLY A 127 -6.46 -15.19 15.66
N LEU A 128 -7.63 -14.97 15.06
CA LEU A 128 -8.86 -15.73 15.39
C LEU A 128 -8.69 -17.21 15.08
N ARG A 129 -8.14 -17.57 13.92
CA ARG A 129 -7.84 -18.96 13.57
C ARG A 129 -6.86 -19.57 14.55
N GLY A 130 -5.79 -18.85 14.93
CA GLY A 130 -4.83 -19.29 15.92
C GLY A 130 -5.48 -19.63 17.27
N LEU A 131 -6.42 -18.79 17.73
CA LEU A 131 -7.20 -19.08 18.95
C LEU A 131 -8.07 -20.33 18.79
N LEU A 132 -8.74 -20.51 17.65
CA LEU A 132 -9.60 -21.65 17.37
C LEU A 132 -8.84 -22.99 17.27
N THR A 133 -7.56 -22.95 16.92
CA THR A 133 -6.72 -24.15 16.73
C THR A 133 -5.76 -24.41 17.86
N GLN A 134 -5.68 -23.50 18.86
CA GLN A 134 -4.73 -23.62 19.97
C GLN A 134 -5.21 -24.66 20.98
N GLU A 135 -4.40 -25.69 21.22
CA GLU A 135 -4.73 -26.79 22.15
C GLU A 135 -5.11 -26.33 23.54
N ALA A 136 -4.40 -25.32 24.09
CA ALA A 136 -4.70 -24.78 25.40
C ALA A 136 -6.10 -24.16 25.50
N VAL A 137 -6.58 -23.51 24.44
CA VAL A 137 -7.93 -22.94 24.36
C VAL A 137 -8.97 -24.04 24.20
N LEU A 138 -8.70 -25.01 23.35
CA LEU A 138 -9.59 -26.16 23.13
C LEU A 138 -9.77 -26.99 24.41
N ALA A 139 -8.71 -27.21 25.16
CA ALA A 139 -8.74 -27.95 26.44
C ALA A 139 -9.67 -27.30 27.48
N VAL A 140 -9.79 -25.97 27.52
CA VAL A 140 -10.74 -25.26 28.40
C VAL A 140 -12.18 -25.64 28.09
N PHE A 141 -12.48 -25.93 26.82
CA PHE A 141 -13.81 -26.35 26.36
C PHE A 141 -13.98 -27.89 26.29
N GLY A 142 -12.99 -28.66 26.73
CA GLY A 142 -12.98 -30.12 26.65
C GLY A 142 -12.92 -30.66 25.21
N LEU A 143 -12.39 -29.85 24.28
CA LEU A 143 -12.23 -30.18 22.87
C LEU A 143 -10.77 -30.53 22.58
N THR A 144 -10.55 -31.30 21.52
CA THR A 144 -9.21 -31.60 20.96
C THR A 144 -9.11 -31.04 19.56
N ALA A 145 -7.90 -30.91 19.02
CA ALA A 145 -7.69 -30.44 17.65
C ALA A 145 -8.46 -31.26 16.61
N ASP A 146 -8.61 -32.56 16.83
CA ASP A 146 -9.35 -33.48 15.97
C ASP A 146 -10.89 -33.26 16.02
N SER A 147 -11.37 -32.55 17.04
CA SER A 147 -12.80 -32.23 17.16
C SER A 147 -13.25 -31.13 16.19
N ILE A 148 -12.30 -30.42 15.58
CA ILE A 148 -12.60 -29.31 14.66
C ILE A 148 -12.90 -29.88 13.27
N PRO A 149 -14.08 -29.56 12.69
CA PRO A 149 -14.40 -30.02 11.35
C PRO A 149 -13.40 -29.50 10.31
N GLN A 150 -12.89 -30.38 9.45
CA GLN A 150 -11.92 -30.02 8.40
C GLN A 150 -12.44 -28.92 7.48
N ASN A 151 -13.75 -28.87 7.22
CA ASN A 151 -14.37 -27.81 6.41
C ASN A 151 -14.25 -26.44 7.06
N LEU A 152 -14.30 -26.36 8.40
CA LEU A 152 -14.10 -25.10 9.13
C LEU A 152 -12.64 -24.65 9.04
N LEU A 153 -11.70 -25.57 9.16
CA LEU A 153 -10.28 -25.27 8.99
C LEU A 153 -9.99 -24.76 7.58
N THR A 154 -10.54 -25.41 6.56
CA THR A 154 -10.40 -24.96 5.16
C THR A 154 -11.04 -23.58 4.95
N PHE A 155 -12.22 -23.33 5.50
CA PHE A 155 -12.87 -22.02 5.41
C PHE A 155 -12.05 -20.92 6.08
N THR A 156 -11.53 -21.16 7.29
CA THR A 156 -10.66 -20.20 7.96
C THR A 156 -9.34 -19.97 7.20
N GLN A 157 -8.84 -21.01 6.53
CA GLN A 157 -7.66 -20.89 5.68
C GLN A 157 -7.89 -19.97 4.47
N VAL A 158 -9.04 -20.06 3.83
CA VAL A 158 -9.39 -19.12 2.75
C VAL A 158 -9.39 -17.67 3.25
N LEU A 159 -9.89 -17.40 4.45
CA LEU A 159 -9.91 -16.05 5.02
C LEU A 159 -8.50 -15.53 5.34
N THR A 160 -7.58 -16.40 5.77
CA THR A 160 -6.23 -16.02 6.19
C THR A 160 -5.24 -15.92 5.03
N ASP A 161 -5.34 -16.82 4.06
CA ASP A 161 -4.27 -16.97 3.06
C ASP A 161 -4.52 -16.14 1.80
N THR A 162 -5.78 -15.82 1.46
CA THR A 162 -6.13 -15.17 0.20
C THR A 162 -5.42 -13.83 0.00
N ALA A 163 -5.43 -12.95 1.00
CA ALA A 163 -4.84 -11.62 0.84
C ALA A 163 -3.32 -11.68 0.66
N PHE A 164 -2.64 -12.59 1.35
CA PHE A 164 -1.20 -12.77 1.22
C PHE A 164 -0.82 -13.49 -0.08
N ALA A 165 -1.57 -14.52 -0.48
CA ALA A 165 -1.33 -15.22 -1.74
C ALA A 165 -1.46 -14.28 -2.96
N PHE A 166 -2.45 -13.37 -2.94
CA PHE A 166 -2.71 -12.41 -4.00
C PHE A 166 -2.12 -11.00 -3.73
N LEU A 167 -1.28 -10.86 -2.71
CA LEU A 167 -0.63 -9.58 -2.40
C LEU A 167 0.07 -8.94 -3.61
N PRO A 168 0.80 -9.66 -4.47
CA PRO A 168 1.37 -9.09 -5.67
C PRO A 168 0.34 -8.45 -6.61
N ALA A 169 -0.87 -8.99 -6.68
CA ALA A 169 -1.95 -8.41 -7.49
C ALA A 169 -2.43 -7.08 -6.92
N LEU A 170 -2.58 -6.99 -5.59
CA LEU A 170 -2.95 -5.75 -4.90
C LEU A 170 -1.87 -4.69 -5.03
N VAL A 171 -0.60 -5.08 -4.91
CA VAL A 171 0.55 -4.17 -5.08
C VAL A 171 0.63 -3.65 -6.51
N CYS A 172 0.50 -4.51 -7.51
CA CYS A 172 0.50 -4.12 -8.92
C CYS A 172 -0.66 -3.17 -9.24
N TRP A 173 -1.88 -3.47 -8.73
CA TRP A 173 -3.06 -2.61 -8.86
C TRP A 173 -2.81 -1.22 -8.27
N SER A 174 -2.33 -1.16 -7.04
CA SER A 174 -2.05 0.10 -6.36
C SER A 174 -0.93 0.89 -7.04
N THR A 175 0.11 0.20 -7.53
CA THR A 175 1.20 0.82 -8.28
C THR A 175 0.69 1.47 -9.58
N PHE A 176 -0.12 0.76 -10.37
CA PHE A 176 -0.71 1.31 -11.57
C PHE A 176 -1.55 2.57 -11.27
N ARG A 177 -2.36 2.52 -10.21
CA ARG A 177 -3.16 3.66 -9.76
C ARG A 177 -2.29 4.86 -9.40
N ASN A 178 -1.22 4.67 -8.61
CA ASN A 178 -0.32 5.74 -8.17
C ASN A 178 0.54 6.31 -9.29
N PHE A 179 0.89 5.49 -10.28
CA PHE A 179 1.69 5.94 -11.43
C PHE A 179 0.83 6.35 -12.64
N GLY A 180 -0.49 6.43 -12.48
CA GLY A 180 -1.43 6.94 -13.49
C GLY A 180 -1.63 6.00 -14.69
N GLY A 181 -1.43 4.70 -14.52
CA GLY A 181 -1.85 3.64 -15.44
C GLY A 181 -3.25 3.15 -15.13
N SER A 182 -3.78 2.23 -15.93
CA SER A 182 -5.07 1.58 -15.71
C SER A 182 -4.99 0.57 -14.55
N PRO A 183 -5.70 0.78 -13.42
CA PRO A 183 -5.66 -0.14 -12.29
C PRO A 183 -6.14 -1.56 -12.63
N VAL A 184 -7.04 -1.68 -13.61
CA VAL A 184 -7.55 -2.99 -14.08
C VAL A 184 -6.44 -3.79 -14.78
N ILE A 185 -5.61 -3.14 -15.58
CA ILE A 185 -4.45 -3.77 -16.21
C ILE A 185 -3.45 -4.19 -15.13
N GLY A 186 -3.25 -3.34 -14.11
CA GLY A 186 -2.38 -3.62 -12.98
C GLY A 186 -2.80 -4.87 -12.20
N ILE A 187 -4.09 -5.01 -11.87
CA ILE A 187 -4.55 -6.20 -11.13
C ILE A 187 -4.41 -7.48 -11.97
N VAL A 188 -4.73 -7.42 -13.25
CA VAL A 188 -4.59 -8.59 -14.15
C VAL A 188 -3.13 -8.99 -14.29
N LEU A 189 -2.22 -8.03 -14.48
CA LEU A 189 -0.79 -8.30 -14.55
C LEU A 189 -0.27 -8.93 -13.24
N GLY A 190 -0.67 -8.41 -12.08
CA GLY A 190 -0.30 -8.97 -10.79
C GLY A 190 -0.87 -10.38 -10.56
N LEU A 191 -2.09 -10.68 -11.03
CA LEU A 191 -2.67 -12.03 -11.00
C LEU A 191 -1.89 -13.00 -11.91
N MET A 192 -1.37 -12.54 -13.05
CA MET A 192 -0.50 -13.36 -13.90
C MET A 192 0.79 -13.78 -13.17
N LEU A 193 1.36 -12.91 -12.30
CA LEU A 193 2.56 -13.23 -11.52
C LEU A 193 2.33 -14.30 -10.45
N VAL A 194 1.11 -14.44 -9.94
CA VAL A 194 0.74 -15.40 -8.89
C VAL A 194 -0.10 -16.56 -9.41
N ASN A 195 -0.16 -16.74 -10.71
CA ASN A 195 -0.96 -17.80 -11.30
C ASN A 195 -0.51 -19.18 -10.77
N SER A 196 -1.48 -20.01 -10.39
CA SER A 196 -1.25 -21.34 -9.83
C SER A 196 -0.55 -22.33 -10.78
N SER A 197 -0.56 -22.04 -12.08
CA SER A 197 0.19 -22.83 -13.07
C SER A 197 1.69 -22.56 -13.03
N LEU A 198 2.13 -21.49 -12.36
CA LEU A 198 3.54 -21.19 -12.18
C LEU A 198 4.02 -21.80 -10.86
N PRO A 199 5.12 -22.56 -10.86
CA PRO A 199 5.72 -23.05 -9.62
C PRO A 199 6.21 -21.88 -8.78
N SER A 200 5.90 -21.89 -7.47
CA SER A 200 6.33 -20.82 -6.57
C SER A 200 7.85 -20.70 -6.51
N ALA A 201 8.37 -19.48 -6.55
CA ALA A 201 9.81 -19.23 -6.43
C ALA A 201 10.38 -19.77 -5.11
N TYR A 202 9.61 -19.75 -4.02
CA TYR A 202 10.00 -20.36 -2.75
C TYR A 202 10.07 -21.88 -2.82
N ALA A 203 9.07 -22.54 -3.43
CA ALA A 203 9.07 -24.00 -3.60
C ALA A 203 10.20 -24.47 -4.53
N VAL A 204 10.57 -23.65 -5.52
CA VAL A 204 11.73 -23.91 -6.36
C VAL A 204 13.04 -23.72 -5.59
N GLY A 205 13.12 -22.69 -4.73
CA GLY A 205 14.27 -22.43 -3.88
C GLY A 205 14.51 -23.51 -2.82
N SER A 206 13.44 -24.09 -2.24
CA SER A 206 13.50 -25.23 -1.30
C SER A 206 13.71 -26.59 -1.98
N GLY A 207 13.65 -26.67 -3.32
CA GLY A 207 13.76 -27.91 -4.07
C GLY A 207 12.48 -28.75 -4.14
N GLU A 208 11.36 -28.24 -3.65
CA GLU A 208 10.04 -28.92 -3.66
C GLU A 208 9.37 -28.88 -5.03
N ALA A 209 9.72 -27.90 -5.87
CA ALA A 209 9.21 -27.75 -7.21
C ALA A 209 10.32 -27.48 -8.23
N GLN A 210 10.06 -27.84 -9.48
CA GLN A 210 10.98 -27.49 -10.57
C GLN A 210 10.50 -26.23 -11.31
N PRO A 211 11.42 -25.31 -11.69
CA PRO A 211 11.06 -24.14 -12.47
C PRO A 211 10.64 -24.53 -13.88
N LEU A 212 9.79 -23.74 -14.52
CA LEU A 212 9.53 -23.87 -15.94
C LEU A 212 10.77 -23.42 -16.72
N ILE A 213 11.29 -24.30 -17.57
CA ILE A 213 12.51 -24.02 -18.37
C ILE A 213 12.11 -23.64 -19.78
N PHE A 214 12.34 -22.40 -20.18
CA PHE A 214 12.16 -21.91 -21.54
C PHE A 214 13.51 -21.86 -22.26
N PHE A 215 13.52 -22.28 -23.52
CA PHE A 215 14.70 -22.26 -24.38
C PHE A 215 15.94 -23.00 -23.79
N GLY A 216 15.73 -23.88 -22.81
CA GLY A 216 16.81 -24.68 -22.18
C GLY A 216 17.65 -23.95 -21.12
N PHE A 217 17.49 -22.63 -20.96
CA PHE A 217 18.28 -21.82 -19.99
C PHE A 217 17.50 -20.83 -19.16
N LEU A 218 16.32 -20.39 -19.60
CA LEU A 218 15.49 -19.41 -18.87
C LEU A 218 14.56 -20.12 -17.89
N LYS A 219 14.81 -19.93 -16.61
CA LYS A 219 13.98 -20.45 -15.51
C LYS A 219 12.88 -19.43 -15.18
N VAL A 220 11.64 -19.86 -15.26
CA VAL A 220 10.46 -19.06 -14.93
C VAL A 220 9.76 -19.66 -13.73
N THR A 221 9.46 -18.80 -12.75
CA THR A 221 8.75 -19.13 -11.51
C THR A 221 7.63 -18.13 -11.26
N GLY A 222 6.67 -18.49 -10.44
CA GLY A 222 5.65 -17.58 -9.94
C GLY A 222 6.14 -16.83 -8.71
N TYR A 223 5.65 -15.62 -8.54
CA TYR A 223 6.06 -14.72 -7.46
C TYR A 223 4.95 -14.57 -6.40
N GLN A 224 4.34 -15.71 -6.00
CA GLN A 224 3.37 -15.76 -4.92
C GLN A 224 4.03 -15.27 -3.61
N GLY A 225 3.40 -14.28 -2.97
CA GLY A 225 3.91 -13.67 -1.74
C GLY A 225 5.06 -12.68 -1.91
N SER A 226 5.66 -12.55 -3.11
CA SER A 226 6.76 -11.61 -3.37
C SER A 226 6.24 -10.22 -3.74
N VAL A 227 6.74 -9.21 -3.06
CA VAL A 227 6.27 -7.82 -3.18
C VAL A 227 7.07 -7.01 -4.18
N LEU A 228 8.40 -7.11 -4.13
CA LEU A 228 9.31 -6.29 -4.96
C LEU A 228 9.12 -6.54 -6.47
N PRO A 229 9.01 -7.78 -6.96
CA PRO A 229 8.72 -8.04 -8.36
C PRO A 229 7.43 -7.38 -8.84
N ALA A 230 6.34 -7.44 -8.04
CA ALA A 230 5.06 -6.85 -8.37
C ALA A 230 5.12 -5.31 -8.41
N PHE A 231 5.79 -4.69 -7.43
CA PHE A 231 5.95 -3.24 -7.35
C PHE A 231 6.73 -2.68 -8.54
N VAL A 232 7.92 -3.23 -8.82
CA VAL A 232 8.76 -2.73 -9.92
C VAL A 232 8.12 -3.01 -11.28
N THR A 233 7.52 -4.20 -11.44
CA THR A 233 6.75 -4.52 -12.66
C THR A 233 5.61 -3.53 -12.87
N GLY A 234 4.88 -3.20 -11.80
CA GLY A 234 3.80 -2.21 -11.85
C GLY A 234 4.28 -0.83 -12.31
N ILE A 235 5.44 -0.36 -11.82
CA ILE A 235 6.04 0.92 -12.26
C ILE A 235 6.41 0.87 -13.74
N VAL A 236 7.10 -0.18 -14.16
CA VAL A 236 7.58 -0.30 -15.55
C VAL A 236 6.40 -0.42 -16.51
N ALA A 237 5.45 -1.30 -16.21
CA ALA A 237 4.29 -1.56 -17.06
C ALA A 237 3.33 -0.36 -17.12
N SER A 238 3.10 0.37 -16.02
CA SER A 238 2.28 1.60 -16.04
C SER A 238 2.91 2.72 -16.89
N LYS A 239 4.24 2.88 -16.84
CA LYS A 239 4.96 3.82 -17.71
C LYS A 239 4.89 3.40 -19.17
N PHE A 240 5.00 2.11 -19.44
CA PHE A 240 4.90 1.54 -20.77
C PHE A 240 3.49 1.72 -21.35
N GLU A 241 2.43 1.48 -20.55
CA GLU A 241 1.04 1.77 -20.93
C GLU A 241 0.87 3.24 -21.34
N LYS A 242 1.35 4.17 -20.50
CA LYS A 242 1.28 5.61 -20.79
C LYS A 242 2.03 6.01 -22.06
N TRP A 243 3.13 5.34 -22.35
CA TRP A 243 3.87 5.56 -23.58
C TRP A 243 3.12 5.01 -24.79
N LEU A 244 2.49 3.83 -24.69
CA LEU A 244 1.67 3.24 -25.74
C LEU A 244 0.47 4.13 -26.09
N ARG A 245 -0.28 4.61 -25.10
CA ARG A 245 -1.42 5.51 -25.28
C ARG A 245 -1.09 6.79 -26.06
N LYS A 246 0.17 7.23 -26.06
CA LYS A 246 0.64 8.37 -26.84
C LYS A 246 1.01 8.02 -28.28
N LYS A 247 1.17 6.74 -28.61
CA LYS A 247 1.65 6.25 -29.89
C LYS A 247 0.58 5.54 -30.71
N VAL A 248 -0.34 4.88 -30.01
CA VAL A 248 -1.41 4.10 -30.63
C VAL A 248 -2.54 5.04 -31.05
N PRO A 249 -3.08 4.91 -32.28
CA PRO A 249 -4.26 5.68 -32.70
C PRO A 249 -5.49 5.35 -31.85
N ASP A 250 -6.31 6.35 -31.52
CA ASP A 250 -7.51 6.23 -30.66
C ASP A 250 -8.47 5.11 -31.09
N ALA A 251 -8.57 4.86 -32.41
CA ALA A 251 -9.46 3.83 -32.96
C ALA A 251 -9.14 2.40 -32.49
N ILE A 252 -7.90 2.12 -32.14
CA ILE A 252 -7.44 0.77 -31.71
C ILE A 252 -6.82 0.76 -30.32
N ASP A 253 -6.70 1.92 -29.66
CA ASP A 253 -6.06 2.06 -28.34
C ASP A 253 -6.71 1.16 -27.28
N LEU A 254 -8.04 1.04 -27.32
CA LEU A 254 -8.80 0.24 -26.36
C LEU A 254 -8.41 -1.26 -26.35
N ILE A 255 -7.92 -1.78 -27.47
CA ILE A 255 -7.55 -3.19 -27.63
C ILE A 255 -6.03 -3.36 -27.57
N VAL A 256 -5.30 -2.56 -28.33
CA VAL A 256 -3.85 -2.72 -28.54
C VAL A 256 -3.06 -2.38 -27.28
N THR A 257 -3.42 -1.28 -26.62
CA THR A 257 -2.68 -0.83 -25.42
C THR A 257 -2.77 -1.82 -24.24
N PRO A 258 -3.96 -2.30 -23.82
CA PRO A 258 -4.03 -3.33 -22.77
C PRO A 258 -3.32 -4.62 -23.17
N PHE A 259 -3.52 -5.09 -24.40
CA PHE A 259 -2.91 -6.32 -24.90
C PHE A 259 -1.37 -6.27 -24.84
N LEU A 260 -0.78 -5.22 -25.41
CA LEU A 260 0.67 -5.05 -25.41
C LEU A 260 1.23 -4.80 -23.99
N THR A 261 0.51 -4.04 -23.17
CA THR A 261 0.95 -3.78 -21.79
C THR A 261 0.98 -5.06 -20.96
N LEU A 262 -0.04 -5.90 -21.07
CA LEU A 262 -0.07 -7.18 -20.37
C LEU A 262 0.99 -8.15 -20.92
N LEU A 263 1.12 -8.27 -22.24
CA LEU A 263 2.09 -9.16 -22.85
C LEU A 263 3.53 -8.77 -22.49
N VAL A 264 3.92 -7.53 -22.75
CA VAL A 264 5.27 -7.03 -22.47
C VAL A 264 5.53 -6.98 -20.97
N GLY A 265 4.54 -6.52 -20.18
CA GLY A 265 4.63 -6.49 -18.71
C GLY A 265 4.84 -7.88 -18.12
N CYS A 266 4.09 -8.89 -18.56
CA CYS A 266 4.23 -10.27 -18.11
C CYS A 266 5.59 -10.88 -18.50
N VAL A 267 6.01 -10.68 -19.76
CA VAL A 267 7.32 -11.17 -20.23
C VAL A 267 8.46 -10.52 -19.44
N LEU A 268 8.46 -9.20 -19.30
CA LEU A 268 9.48 -8.51 -18.51
C LEU A 268 9.47 -8.95 -17.05
N ALA A 269 8.28 -9.12 -16.47
CA ALA A 269 8.15 -9.55 -15.08
C ALA A 269 8.68 -10.95 -14.83
N LEU A 270 8.31 -11.93 -15.66
CA LEU A 270 8.65 -13.32 -15.42
C LEU A 270 10.10 -13.65 -15.83
N PHE A 271 10.61 -13.04 -16.90
CA PHE A 271 11.91 -13.40 -17.46
C PHE A 271 13.07 -12.51 -17.01
N VAL A 272 12.80 -11.25 -16.64
CA VAL A 272 13.86 -10.27 -16.33
C VAL A 272 13.74 -9.74 -14.91
N LEU A 273 12.67 -9.03 -14.61
CA LEU A 273 12.51 -8.32 -13.33
C LEU A 273 12.35 -9.29 -12.16
N GLY A 274 11.55 -10.32 -12.35
CA GLY A 274 11.24 -11.30 -11.33
C GLY A 274 12.47 -12.02 -10.78
N PRO A 275 13.27 -12.70 -11.60
CA PRO A 275 14.48 -13.40 -11.12
C PRO A 275 15.46 -12.45 -10.41
N ILE A 276 15.68 -11.24 -10.95
CA ILE A 276 16.59 -10.26 -10.35
C ILE A 276 16.07 -9.79 -9.00
N LEU A 277 14.79 -9.39 -8.94
CA LEU A 277 14.21 -8.81 -7.73
C LEU A 277 13.98 -9.87 -6.65
N HIS A 278 13.62 -11.09 -7.03
CA HIS A 278 13.50 -12.19 -6.07
C HIS A 278 14.87 -12.54 -5.46
N THR A 279 15.96 -12.47 -6.22
CA THR A 279 17.31 -12.64 -5.66
C THR A 279 17.64 -11.54 -4.64
N VAL A 280 17.27 -10.30 -4.92
CA VAL A 280 17.43 -9.18 -3.97
C VAL A 280 16.57 -9.40 -2.71
N GLU A 281 15.31 -9.81 -2.88
CA GLU A 281 14.38 -10.09 -1.78
C GLU A 281 14.90 -11.23 -0.89
N SER A 282 15.34 -12.32 -1.49
CA SER A 282 15.98 -13.45 -0.79
C SER A 282 17.26 -13.05 -0.06
N GLY A 283 18.06 -12.17 -0.66
CA GLY A 283 19.26 -11.63 -0.03
C GLY A 283 18.94 -10.77 1.21
N VAL A 284 17.89 -9.97 1.14
CA VAL A 284 17.42 -9.18 2.30
C VAL A 284 16.88 -10.10 3.41
N LEU A 285 16.08 -11.12 3.06
CA LEU A 285 15.58 -12.11 4.02
C LEU A 285 16.74 -12.84 4.70
N PHE A 286 17.72 -13.30 3.95
CA PHE A 286 18.92 -13.95 4.47
C PHE A 286 19.69 -13.03 5.44
N ALA A 287 19.86 -11.75 5.09
CA ALA A 287 20.53 -10.79 5.97
C ALA A 287 19.75 -10.56 7.28
N VAL A 288 18.42 -10.44 7.21
CA VAL A 288 17.55 -10.28 8.40
C VAL A 288 17.60 -11.54 9.27
N GLU A 289 17.52 -12.71 8.67
CA GLU A 289 17.60 -13.99 9.37
C GLU A 289 18.93 -14.14 10.11
N HIS A 290 20.06 -13.88 9.44
CA HIS A 290 21.36 -13.88 10.08
C HIS A 290 21.50 -12.85 11.22
N LEU A 291 20.89 -11.68 11.05
CA LEU A 291 20.87 -10.65 12.09
C LEU A 291 20.11 -11.12 13.33
N LEU A 292 18.97 -11.82 13.15
CA LEU A 292 18.14 -12.32 14.25
C LEU A 292 18.84 -13.45 15.04
N PHE A 293 19.63 -14.28 14.36
CA PHE A 293 20.36 -15.38 14.96
C PHE A 293 21.74 -15.00 15.53
N LEU A 294 22.07 -13.70 15.62
CA LEU A 294 23.30 -13.24 16.28
C LEU A 294 23.32 -13.68 17.77
N PRO A 295 24.45 -14.24 18.22
CA PRO A 295 24.58 -14.73 19.60
C PRO A 295 24.39 -13.60 20.63
N MET A 296 24.03 -13.96 21.87
CA MET A 296 23.85 -13.05 22.99
C MET A 296 22.63 -12.08 22.93
N GLY A 297 21.64 -12.34 22.09
CA GLY A 297 20.45 -11.48 22.01
C GLY A 297 20.68 -10.15 21.27
N ILE A 298 21.86 -9.94 20.69
CA ILE A 298 22.20 -8.73 19.92
C ILE A 298 21.24 -8.53 18.75
N GLY A 299 20.84 -9.62 18.08
CA GLY A 299 19.88 -9.58 16.99
C GLY A 299 18.52 -9.03 17.40
N GLY A 300 17.97 -9.51 18.53
CA GLY A 300 16.71 -9.01 19.09
C GLY A 300 16.81 -7.56 19.54
N PHE A 301 17.92 -7.14 20.13
CA PHE A 301 18.17 -5.75 20.52
C PHE A 301 18.23 -4.82 19.29
N LEU A 302 18.98 -5.21 18.27
CA LEU A 302 19.06 -4.43 17.01
C LEU A 302 17.71 -4.35 16.31
N TYR A 303 16.96 -5.47 16.23
CA TYR A 303 15.62 -5.49 15.65
C TYR A 303 14.64 -4.57 16.41
N GLY A 304 14.68 -4.60 17.74
CA GLY A 304 13.88 -3.71 18.58
C GLY A 304 14.25 -2.24 18.43
N CYS A 305 15.53 -1.91 18.36
CA CYS A 305 16.00 -0.55 18.13
C CYS A 305 15.66 -0.05 16.73
N PHE A 306 15.86 -0.85 15.69
CA PHE A 306 15.49 -0.50 14.32
C PHE A 306 13.96 -0.43 14.14
N GLY A 307 13.20 -1.35 14.75
CA GLY A 307 11.74 -1.32 14.76
C GLY A 307 11.19 -0.03 15.34
N GLN A 308 11.73 0.44 16.48
CA GLN A 308 11.32 1.72 17.07
C GLN A 308 11.73 2.95 16.24
N LEU A 309 12.85 2.91 15.54
CA LEU A 309 13.26 3.96 14.62
C LEU A 309 12.35 4.02 13.39
N PHE A 310 11.97 2.86 12.85
CA PHE A 310 11.01 2.76 11.75
C PHE A 310 9.60 3.17 12.18
N ASP A 311 9.16 2.78 13.37
CA ASP A 311 7.84 3.12 13.93
C ASP A 311 7.69 4.63 14.17
N LYS A 312 8.72 5.29 14.72
CA LYS A 312 8.75 6.76 14.87
C LYS A 312 8.75 7.49 13.52
N SER A 313 9.46 6.96 12.52
CA SER A 313 9.48 7.55 11.18
C SER A 313 8.14 7.34 10.45
N PHE A 314 7.49 6.18 10.66
CA PHE A 314 6.23 5.82 10.02
C PHE A 314 5.02 6.48 10.69
N VAL A 315 5.02 6.58 12.04
CA VAL A 315 3.94 7.23 12.80
C VAL A 315 3.99 8.75 12.69
N SER A 316 5.15 9.35 12.43
CA SER A 316 5.26 10.79 12.18
C SER A 316 4.76 11.20 10.80
N GLU A 317 4.64 10.27 9.84
CA GLU A 317 4.18 10.54 8.47
C GLU A 317 2.73 10.07 8.18
N CYS A 318 2.10 9.34 9.10
CA CYS A 318 0.67 8.98 8.96
C CYS A 318 -0.27 10.02 9.55
#